data_c59933e53db58bb6c48dcbedab50f59a
#
_entry.id   c59933e53db58bb6c48dcbedab50f59a
#
_cell.length_a   1.000
_cell.length_b   1.000
_cell.length_c   1.000
_cell.angle_alpha   90.00
_cell.angle_beta   90.00
_cell.angle_gamma   90.00
#
_symmetry.space_group_name_H-M   'P 1'
#
loop_
_entity.id
_entity.type
_entity.pdbx_description
1 polymer ?
#
loop_
_entity_poly.entity_id
_entity_poly.type
_entity_poly.pdbx_seq_one_letter_code
_entity_poly.pdbx_strand_id
1 'polypeptide(L)'
;CGGFPGNPYMMEQLDPLGTSVTTACSYSPADKGYGIRAAVWAGANFDKEAAPMLFDRGIVAPGVDGGYVASDSAFGGKAFPGPIRQYNPGTQPFLKVNRNGERFANESSPYNDIVYAAAHQPGRVYAQICDANVLEDAKRFHTIGCSAQTRAGGEKYFQGKVDEAVAAGTLFVCDTIEELADKLGFTGEAKDTFLATVERYNELYDKQNDEDFGKPAYRLSAIRTAPFYGCWLGASLLCS
;
A
#
# COMPACT_ATOMS: atom_id res chain seq x y z
N CYS A 1 -20.03 -4.09 -18.82
CA CYS A 1 -20.31 -2.65 -19.00
C CYS A 1 -19.20 -1.72 -18.48
N GLY A 2 -18.18 -2.23 -17.78
CA GLY A 2 -17.10 -1.44 -17.19
C GLY A 2 -17.55 -0.57 -16.01
N GLY A 3 -16.65 -0.37 -15.07
CA GLY A 3 -16.87 0.55 -13.94
C GLY A 3 -16.55 2.00 -14.30
N PHE A 4 -16.27 2.81 -13.29
CA PHE A 4 -15.96 4.23 -13.47
C PHE A 4 -14.56 4.65 -12.94
N PRO A 5 -13.62 3.75 -12.61
CA PRO A 5 -12.37 4.15 -11.96
C PRO A 5 -11.48 5.03 -12.85
N GLY A 6 -11.67 5.00 -14.18
CA GLY A 6 -11.01 5.91 -15.12
C GLY A 6 -11.63 7.31 -15.21
N ASN A 7 -12.65 7.62 -14.39
CA ASN A 7 -13.31 8.92 -14.37
C ASN A 7 -13.10 9.60 -13.00
N PRO A 8 -12.13 10.52 -12.87
CA PRO A 8 -11.81 11.13 -11.58
C PRO A 8 -12.98 11.91 -10.97
N TYR A 9 -13.86 12.47 -11.81
CA TYR A 9 -15.04 13.19 -11.31
C TYR A 9 -16.05 12.23 -10.64
N MET A 10 -16.28 11.05 -11.23
CA MET A 10 -17.14 10.03 -10.63
C MET A 10 -16.50 9.45 -9.36
N MET A 11 -15.20 9.22 -9.37
CA MET A 11 -14.47 8.72 -8.20
C MET A 11 -14.56 9.69 -7.02
N GLU A 12 -14.30 10.98 -7.23
CA GLU A 12 -14.38 12.00 -6.18
C GLU A 12 -15.79 12.21 -5.64
N GLN A 13 -16.81 12.01 -6.47
CA GLN A 13 -18.21 12.16 -6.08
C GLN A 13 -18.79 10.94 -5.39
N LEU A 14 -18.42 9.74 -5.85
CA LEU A 14 -19.05 8.50 -5.41
C LEU A 14 -18.24 7.80 -4.32
N ASP A 15 -16.90 7.95 -4.33
CA ASP A 15 -16.03 7.42 -3.30
C ASP A 15 -14.86 8.39 -2.98
N PRO A 16 -15.14 9.49 -2.29
CA PRO A 16 -14.10 10.46 -1.92
C PRO A 16 -13.07 9.87 -0.94
N LEU A 17 -13.47 8.95 -0.05
CA LEU A 17 -12.57 8.34 0.92
C LEU A 17 -11.58 7.39 0.22
N GLY A 18 -12.08 6.44 -0.59
CA GLY A 18 -11.24 5.53 -1.35
C GLY A 18 -10.32 6.28 -2.33
N THR A 19 -10.84 7.35 -2.98
CA THR A 19 -10.01 8.22 -3.82
C THR A 19 -8.86 8.83 -3.02
N SER A 20 -9.11 9.29 -1.80
CA SER A 20 -8.13 10.00 -0.97
C SER A 20 -6.95 9.12 -0.51
N VAL A 21 -7.14 7.81 -0.35
CA VAL A 21 -6.11 6.85 0.06
C VAL A 21 -5.43 6.15 -1.12
N THR A 22 -5.94 6.39 -2.34
CA THR A 22 -5.41 5.75 -3.55
C THR A 22 -4.19 6.48 -4.07
N THR A 23 -3.15 5.73 -4.38
CA THR A 23 -1.89 6.27 -4.93
C THR A 23 -1.58 5.70 -6.32
N ALA A 24 -2.19 4.58 -6.70
CA ALA A 24 -2.01 3.98 -8.01
C ALA A 24 -3.31 3.36 -8.53
N CYS A 25 -3.33 2.96 -9.80
CA CYS A 25 -4.46 2.27 -10.38
C CYS A 25 -4.03 1.18 -11.35
N SER A 26 -4.80 0.10 -11.39
CA SER A 26 -4.59 -1.02 -12.31
C SER A 26 -5.77 -1.26 -13.25
N TYR A 27 -6.73 -0.38 -13.26
CA TYR A 27 -7.89 -0.44 -14.14
C TYR A 27 -7.56 -0.01 -15.60
N SER A 28 -8.49 -0.25 -16.48
CA SER A 28 -8.44 0.30 -17.86
C SER A 28 -8.73 1.80 -17.84
N PRO A 29 -7.94 2.65 -18.51
CA PRO A 29 -8.25 4.07 -18.70
C PRO A 29 -9.59 4.32 -19.43
N ALA A 30 -10.15 3.30 -20.08
CA ALA A 30 -11.44 3.36 -20.75
C ALA A 30 -12.64 3.22 -19.83
N ASP A 31 -12.45 2.78 -18.58
CA ASP A 31 -13.52 2.57 -17.59
C ASP A 31 -13.99 3.89 -17.00
N LYS A 32 -14.78 4.65 -17.78
CA LYS A 32 -15.22 6.02 -17.47
C LYS A 32 -16.68 6.12 -17.02
N GLY A 33 -17.32 5.00 -16.70
CA GLY A 33 -18.68 4.96 -16.18
C GLY A 33 -19.77 5.18 -17.23
N TYR A 34 -19.47 5.06 -18.53
CA TYR A 34 -20.47 5.29 -19.57
C TYR A 34 -21.67 4.34 -19.48
N GLY A 35 -21.44 3.06 -19.19
CA GLY A 35 -22.50 2.07 -19.02
C GLY A 35 -23.39 2.36 -17.82
N ILE A 36 -22.81 2.77 -16.70
CA ILE A 36 -23.53 3.17 -15.48
C ILE A 36 -24.40 4.39 -15.76
N ARG A 37 -23.84 5.42 -16.41
CA ARG A 37 -24.57 6.64 -16.76
C ARG A 37 -25.74 6.36 -17.70
N ALA A 38 -25.51 5.52 -18.72
CA ALA A 38 -26.59 5.13 -19.65
C ALA A 38 -27.71 4.37 -18.93
N ALA A 39 -27.40 3.49 -18.01
CA ALA A 39 -28.39 2.76 -17.20
C ALA A 39 -29.20 3.71 -16.31
N VAL A 40 -28.55 4.67 -15.64
CA VAL A 40 -29.24 5.68 -14.82
C VAL A 40 -30.15 6.56 -15.67
N TRP A 41 -29.70 6.98 -16.85
CA TRP A 41 -30.56 7.74 -17.79
C TRP A 41 -31.76 6.93 -18.30
N ALA A 42 -31.65 5.61 -18.36
CA ALA A 42 -32.74 4.71 -18.69
C ALA A 42 -33.66 4.39 -17.47
N GLY A 43 -33.43 4.99 -16.32
CA GLY A 43 -34.25 4.84 -15.11
C GLY A 43 -33.73 3.82 -14.10
N ALA A 44 -32.52 3.29 -14.23
CA ALA A 44 -31.92 2.45 -13.22
C ALA A 44 -31.54 3.28 -11.99
N ASN A 45 -31.65 2.68 -10.81
CA ASN A 45 -31.12 3.25 -9.58
C ASN A 45 -29.61 3.01 -9.48
N PHE A 46 -28.90 4.02 -8.98
CA PHE A 46 -27.52 3.87 -8.57
C PHE A 46 -27.44 3.24 -7.19
N ASP A 47 -26.46 2.38 -6.94
CA ASP A 47 -26.20 1.87 -5.60
C ASP A 47 -25.81 3.05 -4.68
N LYS A 48 -26.31 3.04 -3.45
CA LYS A 48 -26.07 4.14 -2.50
C LYS A 48 -24.62 4.17 -2.01
N GLU A 49 -23.94 3.03 -2.05
CA GLU A 49 -22.57 2.87 -1.60
C GLU A 49 -21.69 2.43 -2.77
N ALA A 50 -20.83 3.32 -3.25
CA ALA A 50 -19.75 2.93 -4.13
C ALA A 50 -18.67 2.21 -3.31
N ALA A 51 -18.34 0.99 -3.71
CA ALA A 51 -17.36 0.16 -3.02
C ALA A 51 -16.26 -0.26 -3.99
N PRO A 52 -15.30 0.62 -4.31
CA PRO A 52 -14.20 0.28 -5.18
C PRO A 52 -13.30 -0.76 -4.51
N MET A 53 -12.75 -1.66 -5.32
CA MET A 53 -11.81 -2.66 -4.84
C MET A 53 -10.42 -2.04 -4.72
N LEU A 54 -9.97 -1.85 -3.49
CA LEU A 54 -8.68 -1.27 -3.15
C LEU A 54 -7.74 -2.36 -2.60
N PHE A 55 -6.47 -2.27 -3.00
CA PHE A 55 -5.41 -3.13 -2.47
C PHE A 55 -4.26 -2.28 -1.96
N ASP A 56 -3.56 -2.73 -0.95
CA ASP A 56 -2.36 -2.12 -0.37
C ASP A 56 -1.11 -2.30 -1.25
N ARG A 57 -1.14 -1.80 -2.49
CA ARG A 57 -0.13 -2.02 -3.55
C ARG A 57 0.27 -0.77 -4.31
N GLY A 58 -0.25 0.38 -3.94
CA GLY A 58 0.04 1.63 -4.61
C GLY A 58 1.36 2.22 -4.11
N ILE A 59 2.48 1.82 -4.70
CA ILE A 59 3.81 2.30 -4.29
C ILE A 59 4.05 3.72 -4.80
N VAL A 60 4.61 4.57 -3.92
CA VAL A 60 4.94 5.97 -4.20
C VAL A 60 6.30 6.37 -3.64
N ALA A 61 6.85 7.47 -4.14
CA ALA A 61 8.06 8.06 -3.59
C ALA A 61 7.82 8.68 -2.20
N PRO A 62 8.87 8.85 -1.38
CA PRO A 62 8.77 9.58 -0.11
C PRO A 62 8.18 10.98 -0.30
N GLY A 63 7.34 11.41 0.64
CA GLY A 63 6.71 12.72 0.61
C GLY A 63 5.45 12.83 -0.26
N VAL A 64 5.12 11.82 -1.05
CA VAL A 64 3.91 11.80 -1.89
C VAL A 64 2.70 11.39 -1.07
N ASP A 65 1.59 12.15 -1.18
CA ASP A 65 0.33 11.89 -0.51
C ASP A 65 -0.60 11.01 -1.35
N GLY A 66 -1.59 10.39 -0.67
CA GLY A 66 -2.70 9.72 -1.34
C GLY A 66 -3.65 10.72 -2.02
N GLY A 67 -4.33 10.24 -3.05
CA GLY A 67 -5.26 11.03 -3.85
C GLY A 67 -4.72 11.40 -5.23
N TYR A 68 -5.52 12.18 -5.97
CA TYR A 68 -5.13 12.64 -7.30
C TYR A 68 -4.10 13.77 -7.26
N VAL A 69 -3.25 13.76 -8.27
CA VAL A 69 -2.37 14.87 -8.64
C VAL A 69 -2.75 15.41 -10.03
N ALA A 70 -2.37 16.65 -10.33
CA ALA A 70 -2.57 17.23 -11.66
C ALA A 70 -1.78 16.45 -12.73
N SER A 71 -2.39 16.23 -13.88
CA SER A 71 -1.78 15.50 -14.99
C SER A 71 -2.40 15.90 -16.33
N ASP A 72 -1.67 16.59 -17.15
CA ASP A 72 -2.13 17.06 -18.47
C ASP A 72 -2.41 15.90 -19.46
N SER A 73 -1.80 14.75 -19.24
CA SER A 73 -1.97 13.57 -20.08
C SER A 73 -3.15 12.68 -19.68
N ALA A 74 -3.78 12.93 -18.51
CA ALA A 74 -4.84 12.10 -17.97
C ALA A 74 -6.22 12.69 -18.23
N PHE A 75 -7.22 11.80 -18.37
CA PHE A 75 -8.63 12.22 -18.46
C PHE A 75 -9.03 13.04 -17.22
N GLY A 76 -9.66 14.18 -17.45
CA GLY A 76 -10.06 15.10 -16.39
C GLY A 76 -8.92 15.88 -15.74
N GLY A 77 -7.71 15.85 -16.31
CA GLY A 77 -6.55 16.59 -15.77
C GLY A 77 -5.98 16.03 -14.47
N LYS A 78 -6.32 14.79 -14.09
CA LYS A 78 -5.96 14.17 -12.82
C LYS A 78 -5.47 12.74 -13.00
N ALA A 79 -4.43 12.36 -12.26
CA ALA A 79 -3.92 10.99 -12.18
C ALA A 79 -3.53 10.62 -10.76
N PHE A 80 -3.45 9.35 -10.45
CA PHE A 80 -2.80 8.89 -9.21
C PHE A 80 -1.28 8.95 -9.37
N PRO A 81 -0.54 9.32 -8.30
CA PRO A 81 0.88 9.64 -8.39
C PRO A 81 1.81 8.44 -8.52
N GLY A 82 1.35 7.22 -8.20
CA GLY A 82 2.18 6.02 -8.17
C GLY A 82 2.63 5.59 -9.56
N PRO A 83 3.94 5.39 -9.79
CA PRO A 83 4.50 5.03 -11.09
C PRO A 83 4.25 3.56 -11.46
N ILE A 84 3.96 2.72 -10.48
CA ILE A 84 3.73 1.28 -10.66
C ILE A 84 2.27 0.97 -10.33
N ARG A 85 1.57 0.31 -11.27
CA ARG A 85 0.15 0.00 -11.13
C ARG A 85 -0.16 -0.92 -9.94
N GLN A 86 0.68 -1.94 -9.74
CA GLN A 86 0.55 -2.89 -8.64
C GLN A 86 1.92 -3.33 -8.15
N TYR A 87 2.22 -3.01 -6.92
CA TYR A 87 3.37 -3.54 -6.19
C TYR A 87 2.91 -4.68 -5.26
N ASN A 88 2.76 -5.89 -5.80
CA ASN A 88 2.19 -7.03 -5.07
C ASN A 88 2.90 -7.38 -3.74
N PRO A 89 4.24 -7.22 -3.57
CA PRO A 89 4.86 -7.39 -2.26
C PRO A 89 4.30 -6.46 -1.17
N GLY A 90 3.64 -5.36 -1.54
CA GLY A 90 2.95 -4.46 -0.61
C GLY A 90 1.79 -5.11 0.16
N THR A 91 1.17 -6.16 -0.40
CA THR A 91 0.06 -6.88 0.27
C THR A 91 0.52 -7.86 1.34
N GLN A 92 1.83 -8.01 1.54
CA GLN A 92 2.33 -8.87 2.60
C GLN A 92 2.16 -8.19 3.97
N PRO A 93 1.86 -8.95 5.03
CA PRO A 93 1.64 -8.40 6.37
C PRO A 93 2.96 -8.05 7.09
N PHE A 94 3.91 -7.42 6.39
CA PHE A 94 5.10 -6.85 6.99
C PHE A 94 4.76 -5.60 7.81
N LEU A 95 5.69 -5.18 8.67
CA LEU A 95 5.53 -3.96 9.45
C LEU A 95 5.11 -2.79 8.59
N LYS A 96 4.07 -2.06 9.01
CA LYS A 96 3.60 -0.83 8.38
C LYS A 96 3.59 0.31 9.40
N VAL A 97 4.19 1.44 9.03
CA VAL A 97 4.27 2.61 9.89
C VAL A 97 3.79 3.87 9.15
N ASN A 98 3.26 4.83 9.89
CA ASN A 98 2.87 6.14 9.38
C ASN A 98 4.09 7.07 9.25
N ARG A 99 3.87 8.33 8.84
CA ARG A 99 4.94 9.33 8.69
C ARG A 99 5.55 9.82 10.00
N ASN A 100 4.92 9.52 11.13
CA ASN A 100 5.49 9.77 12.45
C ASN A 100 6.40 8.63 12.93
N GLY A 101 6.55 7.55 12.13
CA GLY A 101 7.29 6.37 12.51
C GLY A 101 6.50 5.39 13.37
N GLU A 102 5.19 5.60 13.55
CA GLU A 102 4.33 4.83 14.42
C GLU A 102 3.61 3.71 13.67
N ARG A 103 3.50 2.56 14.28
CA ARG A 103 2.59 1.49 13.86
C ARG A 103 1.15 1.93 14.13
N PHE A 104 0.21 1.67 13.22
CA PHE A 104 -1.14 2.23 13.30
C PHE A 104 -2.27 1.20 13.11
N ALA A 105 -1.95 -0.04 12.74
CA ALA A 105 -2.94 -1.08 12.48
C ALA A 105 -2.33 -2.48 12.62
N ASN A 106 -3.21 -3.49 12.70
CA ASN A 106 -2.81 -4.88 12.52
C ASN A 106 -2.60 -5.17 11.02
N GLU A 107 -1.38 -5.36 10.60
CA GLU A 107 -1.01 -5.58 9.18
C GLU A 107 -1.54 -6.91 8.62
N SER A 108 -2.10 -7.76 9.47
CA SER A 108 -2.75 -9.01 9.10
C SER A 108 -4.22 -8.83 8.69
N SER A 109 -4.76 -7.63 8.84
CA SER A 109 -6.13 -7.28 8.42
C SER A 109 -6.31 -7.37 6.90
N PRO A 110 -7.56 -7.50 6.41
CA PRO A 110 -7.85 -7.42 4.98
C PRO A 110 -7.32 -6.13 4.33
N TYR A 111 -7.07 -6.18 3.03
CA TYR A 111 -6.47 -5.07 2.27
C TYR A 111 -7.20 -3.73 2.46
N ASN A 112 -8.53 -3.76 2.36
CA ASN A 112 -9.35 -2.55 2.50
C ASN A 112 -9.18 -1.94 3.90
N ASP A 113 -9.11 -2.76 4.94
CA ASP A 113 -8.99 -2.28 6.32
C ASP A 113 -7.67 -1.52 6.52
N ILE A 114 -6.57 -2.03 5.96
CA ILE A 114 -5.26 -1.38 6.03
C ILE A 114 -5.28 -0.04 5.29
N VAL A 115 -5.80 -0.01 4.05
CA VAL A 115 -5.80 1.24 3.26
C VAL A 115 -6.77 2.27 3.82
N TYR A 116 -7.91 1.86 4.39
CA TYR A 116 -8.81 2.80 5.05
C TYR A 116 -8.31 3.26 6.42
N ALA A 117 -7.56 2.42 7.16
CA ALA A 117 -6.86 2.87 8.37
C ALA A 117 -5.84 3.97 8.05
N ALA A 118 -5.21 3.91 6.87
CA ALA A 118 -4.30 4.96 6.39
C ALA A 118 -5.00 6.30 6.11
N ALA A 119 -6.31 6.34 5.90
CA ALA A 119 -7.06 7.58 5.69
C ALA A 119 -6.93 8.57 6.86
N HIS A 120 -6.66 8.06 8.06
CA HIS A 120 -6.47 8.84 9.28
C HIS A 120 -4.99 9.12 9.59
N GLN A 121 -4.07 8.68 8.73
CA GLN A 121 -2.63 8.89 8.91
C GLN A 121 -2.13 10.08 8.08
N PRO A 122 -1.00 10.72 8.49
CA PRO A 122 -0.41 11.83 7.74
C PRO A 122 -0.12 11.44 6.29
N GLY A 123 -0.64 12.22 5.34
CA GLY A 123 -0.50 11.98 3.90
C GLY A 123 -1.32 10.80 3.36
N ARG A 124 -2.07 10.09 4.21
CA ARG A 124 -2.90 8.92 3.84
C ARG A 124 -2.13 7.81 3.14
N VAL A 125 -0.87 7.66 3.56
CA VAL A 125 0.08 6.65 3.12
C VAL A 125 0.82 6.05 4.31
N TYR A 126 1.49 4.93 4.12
CA TYR A 126 2.29 4.27 5.13
C TYR A 126 3.53 3.64 4.51
N ALA A 127 4.60 3.53 5.28
CA ALA A 127 5.79 2.78 4.88
C ALA A 127 5.66 1.31 5.26
N GLN A 128 6.02 0.40 4.35
CA GLN A 128 6.19 -1.02 4.63
C GLN A 128 7.68 -1.34 4.73
N ILE A 129 8.05 -2.10 5.76
CA ILE A 129 9.42 -2.49 6.06
C ILE A 129 9.53 -4.01 6.17
N CYS A 130 10.55 -4.59 5.55
CA CYS A 130 10.94 -5.98 5.72
C CYS A 130 12.48 -6.14 5.63
N ASP A 131 12.98 -7.31 5.97
CA ASP A 131 14.40 -7.63 5.93
C ASP A 131 14.72 -8.74 4.90
N ALA A 132 15.95 -9.22 4.88
CA ALA A 132 16.41 -10.26 3.95
C ALA A 132 15.60 -11.57 4.01
N ASN A 133 14.86 -11.82 5.11
CA ASN A 133 14.04 -13.02 5.29
C ASN A 133 12.67 -12.92 4.61
N VAL A 134 12.41 -11.87 3.84
CA VAL A 134 11.12 -11.56 3.20
C VAL A 134 10.44 -12.75 2.51
N LEU A 135 11.17 -13.61 1.82
CA LEU A 135 10.58 -14.75 1.11
C LEU A 135 10.22 -15.90 2.04
N GLU A 136 11.03 -16.17 3.06
CA GLU A 136 10.74 -17.19 4.07
C GLU A 136 9.55 -16.77 4.93
N ASP A 137 9.49 -15.50 5.30
CA ASP A 137 8.34 -14.94 6.02
C ASP A 137 7.07 -15.00 5.17
N ALA A 138 7.13 -14.63 3.88
CA ALA A 138 6.00 -14.69 2.97
C ALA A 138 5.44 -16.12 2.80
N LYS A 139 6.30 -17.15 2.83
CA LYS A 139 5.88 -18.56 2.83
C LYS A 139 5.10 -18.91 4.11
N ARG A 140 5.61 -18.44 5.25
CA ARG A 140 5.06 -18.70 6.59
C ARG A 140 3.73 -17.98 6.82
N PHE A 141 3.53 -16.80 6.24
CA PHE A 141 2.35 -15.95 6.50
C PHE A 141 1.03 -16.58 6.10
N HIS A 142 1.02 -17.62 5.31
CA HIS A 142 -0.16 -18.11 4.61
C HIS A 142 -0.88 -17.00 3.85
N THR A 143 -1.46 -17.29 2.76
CA THR A 143 -1.95 -16.23 1.90
C THR A 143 -3.30 -15.70 2.31
N ILE A 144 -3.42 -14.37 2.23
CA ILE A 144 -4.69 -13.71 2.05
C ILE A 144 -4.72 -13.29 0.58
N GLY A 145 -5.64 -13.85 -0.19
CA GLY A 145 -5.88 -13.45 -1.58
C GLY A 145 -4.61 -13.37 -2.44
N CYS A 146 -4.37 -12.22 -3.01
CA CYS A 146 -3.31 -12.00 -4.00
C CYS A 146 -1.87 -11.99 -3.43
N SER A 147 -1.66 -12.04 -2.14
CA SER A 147 -0.32 -12.20 -1.57
C SER A 147 0.31 -13.55 -1.96
N ALA A 148 -0.52 -14.49 -2.43
CA ALA A 148 -0.10 -15.72 -3.07
C ALA A 148 0.92 -15.51 -4.21
N GLN A 149 0.86 -14.40 -4.93
CA GLN A 149 1.74 -14.13 -6.07
C GLN A 149 3.19 -13.99 -5.66
N THR A 150 3.48 -13.29 -4.56
CA THR A 150 4.85 -13.15 -4.04
C THR A 150 5.39 -14.51 -3.60
N ARG A 151 4.58 -15.31 -2.92
CA ARG A 151 4.95 -16.65 -2.47
C ARG A 151 5.19 -17.63 -3.62
N ALA A 152 4.28 -17.66 -4.60
CA ALA A 152 4.36 -18.59 -5.74
C ALA A 152 5.46 -18.21 -6.73
N GLY A 153 5.73 -16.92 -6.91
CA GLY A 153 6.71 -16.40 -7.84
C GLY A 153 8.16 -16.55 -7.35
N GLY A 154 8.37 -16.75 -6.06
CA GLY A 154 9.68 -16.94 -5.44
C GLY A 154 10.64 -15.76 -5.63
N GLU A 155 11.94 -16.05 -5.50
CA GLU A 155 13.02 -15.06 -5.52
C GLU A 155 13.07 -14.23 -6.82
N LYS A 156 12.96 -14.88 -7.97
CA LYS A 156 13.01 -14.20 -9.27
C LYS A 156 11.88 -13.17 -9.43
N TYR A 157 10.67 -13.51 -8.97
CA TYR A 157 9.54 -12.59 -9.02
C TYR A 157 9.74 -11.43 -8.06
N PHE A 158 10.13 -11.73 -6.82
CA PHE A 158 10.39 -10.72 -5.81
C PHE A 158 11.48 -9.75 -6.26
N GLN A 159 12.65 -10.27 -6.71
CA GLN A 159 13.75 -9.45 -7.20
C GLN A 159 13.32 -8.56 -8.37
N GLY A 160 12.56 -9.10 -9.33
CA GLY A 160 12.04 -8.30 -10.45
C GLY A 160 11.13 -7.16 -10.00
N LYS A 161 10.35 -7.33 -8.91
CA LYS A 161 9.52 -6.27 -8.32
C LYS A 161 10.36 -5.26 -7.54
N VAL A 162 11.42 -5.70 -6.88
CA VAL A 162 12.40 -4.82 -6.22
C VAL A 162 13.10 -3.95 -7.27
N ASP A 163 13.64 -4.56 -8.33
CA ASP A 163 14.37 -3.84 -9.39
C ASP A 163 13.48 -2.79 -10.07
N GLU A 164 12.22 -3.14 -10.38
CA GLU A 164 11.22 -2.23 -10.94
C GLU A 164 10.99 -1.01 -10.01
N ALA A 165 10.82 -1.25 -8.72
CA ALA A 165 10.49 -0.22 -7.75
C ALA A 165 11.71 0.64 -7.36
N VAL A 166 12.92 0.04 -7.33
CA VAL A 166 14.18 0.78 -7.14
C VAL A 166 14.44 1.69 -8.33
N ALA A 167 14.28 1.18 -9.56
CA ALA A 167 14.44 1.99 -10.77
C ALA A 167 13.44 3.15 -10.85
N ALA A 168 12.24 2.97 -10.28
CA ALA A 168 11.24 4.02 -10.16
C ALA A 168 11.47 5.00 -8.98
N GLY A 169 12.50 4.78 -8.15
CA GLY A 169 12.80 5.62 -6.98
C GLY A 169 11.79 5.51 -5.84
N THR A 170 11.06 4.40 -5.75
CA THR A 170 9.97 4.20 -4.79
C THR A 170 10.27 3.16 -3.73
N LEU A 171 11.29 2.33 -3.93
CA LEU A 171 11.75 1.33 -2.96
C LEU A 171 13.23 1.52 -2.69
N PHE A 172 13.61 1.36 -1.44
CA PHE A 172 15.00 1.48 -0.98
C PHE A 172 15.47 0.15 -0.40
N VAL A 173 16.74 -0.17 -0.68
CA VAL A 173 17.44 -1.35 -0.18
C VAL A 173 18.68 -0.85 0.54
N CYS A 174 18.80 -1.12 1.84
CA CYS A 174 19.82 -0.54 2.70
C CYS A 174 20.47 -1.62 3.59
N ASP A 175 21.70 -1.36 4.01
CA ASP A 175 22.44 -2.26 4.90
C ASP A 175 22.12 -2.03 6.38
N THR A 176 21.58 -0.86 6.73
CA THR A 176 21.16 -0.54 8.09
C THR A 176 19.72 0.02 8.13
N ILE A 177 19.08 -0.11 9.28
CA ILE A 177 17.72 0.41 9.46
C ILE A 177 17.72 1.95 9.56
N GLU A 178 18.79 2.53 10.06
CA GLU A 178 19.01 3.98 10.14
C GLU A 178 19.15 4.60 8.74
N GLU A 179 19.89 3.96 7.83
CA GLU A 179 19.97 4.37 6.44
C GLU A 179 18.61 4.27 5.76
N LEU A 180 17.87 3.19 6.02
CA LEU A 180 16.53 3.03 5.49
C LEU A 180 15.58 4.14 5.97
N ALA A 181 15.66 4.50 7.26
CA ALA A 181 14.89 5.62 7.81
C ALA A 181 15.17 6.93 7.06
N ASP A 182 16.43 7.23 6.79
CA ASP A 182 16.84 8.43 6.03
C ASP A 182 16.31 8.40 4.60
N LYS A 183 16.42 7.25 3.91
CA LYS A 183 15.91 7.08 2.54
C LYS A 183 14.39 7.19 2.45
N LEU A 184 13.67 6.73 3.46
CA LEU A 184 12.21 6.88 3.57
C LEU A 184 11.80 8.32 3.94
N GLY A 185 12.76 9.17 4.34
CA GLY A 185 12.52 10.58 4.66
C GLY A 185 12.12 10.83 6.11
N PHE A 186 12.33 9.88 7.01
CA PHE A 186 12.14 10.11 8.44
C PHE A 186 13.25 11.03 8.99
N THR A 187 12.87 12.05 9.78
CA THR A 187 13.78 13.01 10.38
C THR A 187 13.36 13.35 11.80
N GLY A 188 14.31 13.77 12.64
CA GLY A 188 14.03 14.20 14.01
C GLY A 188 13.25 13.16 14.81
N GLU A 189 12.24 13.58 15.56
CA GLU A 189 11.40 12.73 16.41
C GLU A 189 10.75 11.55 15.63
N ALA A 190 10.33 11.78 14.38
CA ALA A 190 9.75 10.71 13.56
C ALA A 190 10.77 9.61 13.23
N LYS A 191 12.06 9.94 13.07
CA LYS A 191 13.11 8.96 12.88
C LYS A 191 13.36 8.17 14.17
N ASP A 192 13.45 8.85 15.31
CA ASP A 192 13.64 8.20 16.60
C ASP A 192 12.46 7.25 16.92
N THR A 193 11.24 7.69 16.66
CA THR A 193 10.02 6.88 16.80
C THR A 193 10.04 5.67 15.87
N PHE A 194 10.44 5.84 14.61
CA PHE A 194 10.56 4.74 13.65
C PHE A 194 11.54 3.66 14.13
N LEU A 195 12.73 4.06 14.60
CA LEU A 195 13.73 3.12 15.13
C LEU A 195 13.20 2.37 16.35
N ALA A 196 12.57 3.09 17.28
CA ALA A 196 11.95 2.49 18.48
C ALA A 196 10.79 1.54 18.09
N THR A 197 10.00 1.88 17.05
CA THR A 197 8.94 1.01 16.54
C THR A 197 9.48 -0.29 15.96
N VAL A 198 10.59 -0.24 15.23
CA VAL A 198 11.25 -1.45 14.69
C VAL A 198 11.78 -2.33 15.83
N GLU A 199 12.42 -1.73 16.85
CA GLU A 199 12.89 -2.44 18.01
C GLU A 199 11.72 -3.11 18.76
N ARG A 200 10.66 -2.35 19.05
CA ARG A 200 9.43 -2.87 19.67
C ARG A 200 8.81 -4.00 18.87
N TYR A 201 8.74 -3.88 17.54
CA TYR A 201 8.20 -4.92 16.68
C TYR A 201 9.03 -6.22 16.74
N ASN A 202 10.35 -6.11 16.83
CA ASN A 202 11.26 -7.23 17.06
C ASN A 202 11.03 -7.92 18.41
N GLU A 203 10.75 -7.16 19.50
CA GLU A 203 10.37 -7.73 20.79
C GLU A 203 9.07 -8.53 20.72
N LEU A 204 8.05 -8.01 20.00
CA LEU A 204 6.78 -8.70 19.80
C LEU A 204 6.98 -10.01 19.02
N TYR A 205 7.87 -10.00 18.02
CA TYR A 205 8.28 -11.19 17.30
C TYR A 205 8.93 -12.22 18.22
N ASP A 206 9.86 -11.81 19.09
CA ASP A 206 10.52 -12.72 20.02
C ASP A 206 9.55 -13.34 21.01
N LYS A 207 8.59 -12.57 21.50
CA LYS A 207 7.50 -13.05 22.37
C LYS A 207 6.49 -13.95 21.64
N GLN A 208 6.49 -13.94 20.30
CA GLN A 208 5.44 -14.57 19.47
C GLN A 208 4.02 -14.14 19.89
N ASN A 209 3.91 -12.89 20.32
CA ASN A 209 2.67 -12.30 20.79
C ASN A 209 2.65 -10.80 20.51
N ASP A 210 1.74 -10.34 19.66
CA ASP A 210 1.55 -8.92 19.40
C ASP A 210 0.59 -8.31 20.43
N GLU A 211 1.16 -7.79 21.49
CA GLU A 211 0.44 -7.12 22.58
C GLU A 211 -0.16 -5.78 22.15
N ASP A 212 0.32 -5.19 21.04
CA ASP A 212 -0.03 -3.83 20.63
C ASP A 212 -1.26 -3.82 19.71
N PHE A 213 -1.33 -4.73 18.73
CA PHE A 213 -2.41 -4.78 17.72
C PHE A 213 -3.03 -6.17 17.52
N GLY A 214 -2.58 -7.18 18.24
CA GLY A 214 -3.15 -8.53 18.18
C GLY A 214 -2.88 -9.26 16.86
N LYS A 215 -1.78 -8.95 16.17
CA LYS A 215 -1.38 -9.63 14.95
C LYS A 215 -1.03 -11.09 15.26
N PRO A 216 -1.56 -12.07 14.48
CA PRO A 216 -1.26 -13.48 14.72
C PRO A 216 0.25 -13.77 14.68
N ALA A 217 0.75 -14.56 15.62
CA ALA A 217 2.18 -14.88 15.77
C ALA A 217 2.82 -15.37 14.46
N TYR A 218 2.14 -16.23 13.69
CA TYR A 218 2.66 -16.76 12.43
C TYR A 218 2.83 -15.72 11.34
N ARG A 219 2.30 -14.50 11.53
CA ARG A 219 2.43 -13.34 10.63
C ARG A 219 3.37 -12.25 11.16
N LEU A 220 3.91 -12.41 12.36
CA LEU A 220 5.01 -11.57 12.82
C LEU A 220 6.28 -11.93 12.05
N SER A 221 7.10 -10.93 11.75
CA SER A 221 8.41 -11.07 11.10
C SER A 221 9.44 -10.26 11.86
N ALA A 222 10.67 -10.75 11.96
CA ALA A 222 11.76 -9.93 12.48
C ALA A 222 12.25 -8.94 11.43
N ILE A 223 12.86 -7.84 11.88
CA ILE A 223 13.53 -6.85 11.03
C ILE A 223 14.94 -6.67 11.60
N ARG A 224 15.87 -7.58 11.23
CA ARG A 224 17.20 -7.69 11.86
C ARG A 224 18.33 -8.02 10.90
N THR A 225 18.02 -8.56 9.72
CA THR A 225 19.00 -9.11 8.81
C THR A 225 19.04 -8.29 7.52
N ALA A 226 20.17 -7.63 7.27
CA ALA A 226 20.35 -6.90 6.02
C ALA A 226 20.35 -7.85 4.78
N PRO A 227 19.94 -7.36 3.61
CA PRO A 227 19.45 -6.01 3.36
C PRO A 227 18.03 -5.75 3.91
N PHE A 228 17.79 -4.48 4.27
CA PHE A 228 16.48 -3.98 4.66
C PHE A 228 15.79 -3.33 3.47
N TYR A 229 14.52 -3.59 3.33
CA TYR A 229 13.67 -3.06 2.25
C TYR A 229 12.60 -2.14 2.83
N GLY A 230 12.41 -0.97 2.21
CA GLY A 230 11.37 -0.04 2.62
C GLY A 230 10.77 0.71 1.45
N CYS A 231 9.46 0.94 1.50
CA CYS A 231 8.73 1.71 0.48
C CYS A 231 7.49 2.35 1.08
N TRP A 232 7.04 3.47 0.50
CA TRP A 232 5.75 4.08 0.83
C TRP A 232 4.64 3.50 -0.02
N LEU A 233 3.51 3.21 0.61
CA LEU A 233 2.34 2.60 -0.02
C LEU A 233 1.07 3.40 0.30
N GLY A 234 0.18 3.43 -0.65
CA GLY A 234 -1.23 3.71 -0.50
C GLY A 234 -2.06 2.63 -1.19
N ALA A 235 -3.33 2.89 -1.46
CA ALA A 235 -4.14 1.96 -2.19
C ALA A 235 -3.78 1.93 -3.69
N SER A 236 -3.88 0.76 -4.28
CA SER A 236 -4.02 0.59 -5.74
C SER A 236 -5.47 0.25 -6.05
N LEU A 237 -6.13 1.12 -6.81
CA LEU A 237 -7.50 0.96 -7.26
C LEU A 237 -7.57 -0.10 -8.37
N LEU A 238 -8.31 -1.17 -8.15
CA LEU A 238 -8.44 -2.27 -9.10
C LEU A 238 -9.68 -2.12 -9.99
N CYS A 239 -10.83 -1.87 -9.39
CA CYS A 239 -12.12 -1.67 -10.07
C CYS A 239 -13.11 -0.94 -9.15
N SER A 240 -14.19 -0.49 -9.72
CA SER A 240 -15.33 0.14 -9.04
C SER A 240 -16.66 -0.37 -9.58
#